data_faa2dc4bb5e663deb3f0d6c760628b11
#
_entry.id   faa2dc4bb5e663deb3f0d6c760628b11
#
_cell.length_a   1.000
_cell.length_b   1.000
_cell.length_c   1.000
_cell.angle_alpha   90.00
_cell.angle_beta   90.00
_cell.angle_gamma   90.00
#
_symmetry.space_group_name_H-M   'P 1'
#
loop_
_entity.id
_entity.type
_entity.pdbx_description
1 polymer ?
#
loop_
_entity_poly.entity_id
_entity_poly.type
_entity_poly.pdbx_seq_one_letter_code
_entity_poly.pdbx_strand_id
1 'polypeptide(L)'
;EHFVLAVKVAPADSVIRYREGDYNETVFIKGDGNATPATPEEIISLSKRKYGVDNETSEVAYTDNQWSEYLNLCKEYRQDKSVPTMKELQNEEIVSKDGYAKSGFIMFSDNYNEDDTMICCRLWKGKNKTGIVLDSSRLRGSIANVFENALNFIERNTKTGWVKTEKGGRDEIRSYPKEAVREALVNAIAHRDYSISGTQIDVDIYSDRIEIVSPGSWLLPKDYNAYPAGSIPSIRRNAIIAACLDVANLMERGGTGFQTMMESYKSSPDELQPVVSIYPGFLNLRLYDRLFRDEAIELDLENLTDAEKVMAILKMEGPKPIKELQMSLNYRSRSQFLNEVINPLMKSGEIYRDGKPKSPTALIKIKK
;
A
#
# COMPACT_ATOMS: atom_id res chain seq x y z
N GLU A 1 -4.69 -47.79 -22.71
CA GLU A 1 -4.68 -47.24 -21.33
C GLU A 1 -3.58 -46.19 -21.25
N HIS A 2 -3.95 -44.96 -20.95
CA HIS A 2 -3.01 -43.87 -20.73
C HIS A 2 -2.72 -43.75 -19.24
N PHE A 3 -1.50 -43.89 -18.81
CA PHE A 3 -1.06 -43.70 -17.44
C PHE A 3 -0.56 -42.27 -17.28
N VAL A 4 -1.05 -41.56 -16.26
CA VAL A 4 -0.53 -40.25 -15.85
C VAL A 4 0.36 -40.46 -14.63
N LEU A 5 1.64 -40.18 -14.78
CA LEU A 5 2.58 -40.17 -13.67
C LEU A 5 2.61 -38.75 -13.06
N ALA A 6 2.11 -38.61 -11.85
CA ALA A 6 2.21 -37.36 -11.09
C ALA A 6 3.39 -37.46 -10.11
N VAL A 7 4.43 -36.67 -10.31
CA VAL A 7 5.56 -36.57 -9.41
C VAL A 7 5.45 -35.28 -8.61
N LYS A 8 5.28 -35.39 -7.29
CA LYS A 8 5.30 -34.23 -6.38
C LYS A 8 6.73 -34.04 -5.88
N VAL A 9 7.37 -32.95 -6.29
CA VAL A 9 8.71 -32.59 -5.81
C VAL A 9 8.56 -31.54 -4.71
N ALA A 10 9.09 -31.83 -3.52
CA ALA A 10 9.15 -30.84 -2.45
C ALA A 10 10.16 -29.73 -2.78
N PRO A 11 9.94 -28.47 -2.34
CA PRO A 11 10.94 -27.43 -2.43
C PRO A 11 12.24 -27.88 -1.74
N ALA A 12 13.36 -27.74 -2.43
CA ALA A 12 14.67 -28.08 -1.86
C ALA A 12 15.15 -26.97 -0.90
N ASP A 13 15.89 -27.34 0.14
CA ASP A 13 16.48 -26.39 1.10
C ASP A 13 17.75 -25.69 0.59
N SER A 14 18.26 -26.09 -0.55
CA SER A 14 19.42 -25.49 -1.24
C SER A 14 19.23 -25.53 -2.75
N VAL A 15 20.00 -24.75 -3.50
CA VAL A 15 20.06 -24.87 -4.96
C VAL A 15 20.58 -26.28 -5.29
N ILE A 16 19.73 -27.08 -5.95
CA ILE A 16 20.08 -28.45 -6.30
C ILE A 16 21.06 -28.41 -7.48
N ARG A 17 22.21 -28.98 -7.27
CA ARG A 17 23.24 -29.17 -8.32
C ARG A 17 23.19 -30.60 -8.80
N TYR A 18 23.11 -30.77 -10.11
CA TYR A 18 23.27 -32.08 -10.74
C TYR A 18 24.74 -32.33 -11.01
N ARG A 19 25.24 -33.48 -10.60
CA ARG A 19 26.62 -33.89 -10.82
C ARG A 19 26.68 -34.96 -11.92
N GLU A 20 27.31 -34.61 -13.01
CA GLU A 20 27.55 -35.55 -14.10
C GLU A 20 29.06 -35.91 -14.12
N GLY A 21 29.38 -37.11 -13.64
CA GLY A 21 30.77 -37.54 -13.48
C GLY A 21 31.50 -36.89 -12.31
N ASP A 22 32.84 -36.99 -12.30
CA ASP A 22 33.64 -36.57 -11.14
C ASP A 22 33.92 -35.05 -11.04
N TYR A 23 33.63 -34.25 -12.08
CA TYR A 23 34.13 -32.87 -12.15
C TYR A 23 33.11 -31.77 -12.54
N ASN A 24 31.89 -32.10 -12.94
CA ASN A 24 30.93 -31.09 -13.37
C ASN A 24 29.67 -31.06 -12.48
N GLU A 25 29.54 -30.03 -11.68
CA GLU A 25 28.30 -29.70 -11.00
C GLU A 25 27.53 -28.63 -11.80
N THR A 26 26.35 -28.98 -12.30
CA THR A 26 25.53 -28.07 -13.09
C THR A 26 24.18 -27.85 -12.41
N VAL A 27 23.75 -26.61 -12.33
CA VAL A 27 22.38 -26.24 -11.93
C VAL A 27 21.56 -26.13 -13.20
N PHE A 28 20.39 -26.78 -13.23
CA PHE A 28 19.45 -26.66 -14.33
C PHE A 28 18.26 -25.80 -13.92
N ILE A 29 17.83 -24.91 -14.80
CA ILE A 29 16.58 -24.16 -14.68
C ILE A 29 15.59 -24.63 -15.74
N LYS A 30 14.32 -24.67 -15.39
CA LYS A 30 13.26 -25.02 -16.32
C LYS A 30 12.76 -23.76 -17.01
N GLY A 31 13.04 -23.61 -18.30
CA GLY A 31 12.40 -22.67 -19.20
C GLY A 31 11.13 -23.26 -19.84
N ASP A 32 10.60 -22.62 -20.88
CA ASP A 32 9.39 -23.01 -21.62
C ASP A 32 9.53 -24.38 -22.31
N GLY A 33 9.48 -25.45 -21.52
CA GLY A 33 9.44 -26.84 -21.98
C GLY A 33 10.72 -27.64 -21.76
N ASN A 34 11.90 -27.04 -21.67
CA ASN A 34 13.18 -27.75 -21.51
C ASN A 34 13.95 -27.27 -20.27
N ALA A 35 14.74 -28.17 -19.67
CA ALA A 35 15.72 -27.82 -18.65
C ALA A 35 17.02 -27.40 -19.32
N THR A 36 17.51 -26.19 -19.02
CA THR A 36 18.76 -25.65 -19.53
C THR A 36 19.76 -25.42 -18.39
N PRO A 37 21.08 -25.59 -18.64
CA PRO A 37 22.07 -25.21 -17.63
C PRO A 37 21.95 -23.76 -17.25
N ALA A 38 21.93 -23.49 -15.95
CA ALA A 38 21.86 -22.12 -15.43
C ALA A 38 23.20 -21.40 -15.59
N THR A 39 23.16 -20.13 -15.96
CA THR A 39 24.33 -19.25 -15.92
C THR A 39 24.78 -18.97 -14.48
N PRO A 40 26.01 -18.53 -14.24
CA PRO A 40 26.47 -18.13 -12.92
C PRO A 40 25.55 -17.06 -12.30
N GLU A 41 25.06 -16.09 -13.09
CA GLU A 41 24.15 -15.03 -12.66
C GLU A 41 22.79 -15.59 -12.24
N GLU A 42 22.27 -16.57 -12.96
CA GLU A 42 21.02 -17.25 -12.62
C GLU A 42 21.16 -18.09 -11.35
N ILE A 43 22.31 -18.75 -11.14
CA ILE A 43 22.60 -19.48 -9.89
C ILE A 43 22.65 -18.52 -8.71
N ILE A 44 23.34 -17.39 -8.85
CA ILE A 44 23.38 -16.32 -7.83
C ILE A 44 21.98 -15.80 -7.57
N SER A 45 21.19 -15.53 -8.61
CA SER A 45 19.80 -15.06 -8.48
C SER A 45 18.91 -16.07 -7.76
N LEU A 46 19.05 -17.38 -8.06
CA LEU A 46 18.31 -18.44 -7.37
C LEU A 46 18.69 -18.54 -5.89
N SER A 47 19.99 -18.43 -5.58
CA SER A 47 20.49 -18.42 -4.21
C SER A 47 19.96 -17.22 -3.44
N LYS A 48 20.02 -16.03 -4.03
CA LYS A 48 19.49 -14.79 -3.45
C LYS A 48 17.97 -14.85 -3.24
N ARG A 49 17.21 -15.40 -4.18
CA ARG A 49 15.75 -15.59 -4.03
C ARG A 49 15.39 -16.48 -2.84
N LYS A 50 16.21 -17.46 -2.53
CA LYS A 50 15.92 -18.43 -1.47
C LYS A 50 16.34 -17.96 -0.10
N TYR A 51 17.52 -17.34 0.01
CA TYR A 51 18.10 -16.95 1.31
C TYR A 51 17.85 -15.48 1.67
N GLY A 52 17.22 -14.71 0.77
CA GLY A 52 17.16 -13.26 0.87
C GLY A 52 18.51 -12.62 0.50
N VAL A 53 18.48 -11.44 -0.08
CA VAL A 53 19.70 -10.66 -0.40
C VAL A 53 20.33 -10.11 0.89
N ASP A 54 19.55 -10.11 1.96
CA ASP A 54 19.79 -9.33 3.18
C ASP A 54 20.43 -10.12 4.34
N ASN A 55 20.55 -11.47 4.25
CA ASN A 55 20.95 -12.31 5.39
C ASN A 55 22.46 -12.67 5.45
N GLU A 56 23.26 -12.27 4.49
CA GLU A 56 24.69 -12.52 4.53
C GLU A 56 25.36 -11.65 5.60
N THR A 57 26.32 -12.22 6.36
CA THR A 57 27.14 -11.42 7.28
C THR A 57 28.19 -10.67 6.46
N SER A 58 28.22 -9.35 6.62
CA SER A 58 29.18 -8.50 5.96
C SER A 58 30.51 -8.43 6.72
N GLU A 59 31.50 -7.80 6.13
CA GLU A 59 32.78 -7.45 6.79
C GLU A 59 32.72 -6.10 7.53
N VAL A 60 31.55 -5.46 7.56
CA VAL A 60 31.38 -4.14 8.19
C VAL A 60 30.97 -4.34 9.65
N ALA A 61 31.85 -3.91 10.57
CA ALA A 61 31.54 -3.89 11.99
C ALA A 61 30.48 -2.83 12.31
N TYR A 62 29.50 -3.18 13.11
CA TYR A 62 28.48 -2.24 13.57
C TYR A 62 29.05 -1.21 14.54
N THR A 63 28.71 0.05 14.31
CA THR A 63 28.97 1.17 15.24
C THR A 63 27.81 2.16 15.21
N ASP A 64 27.42 2.70 16.34
CA ASP A 64 26.30 3.64 16.46
C ASP A 64 26.46 4.86 15.51
N ASN A 65 27.69 5.33 15.33
CA ASN A 65 27.96 6.48 14.48
C ASN A 65 27.73 6.26 12.98
N GLN A 66 27.69 5.00 12.54
CA GLN A 66 27.43 4.66 11.14
C GLN A 66 25.97 4.30 10.87
N TRP A 67 25.13 4.19 11.90
CA TRP A 67 23.71 3.91 11.85
C TRP A 67 22.88 4.96 12.60
N SER A 68 23.34 6.21 12.66
CA SER A 68 22.67 7.26 13.43
C SER A 68 21.25 7.54 12.92
N GLU A 69 21.01 7.48 11.61
CA GLU A 69 19.68 7.62 11.01
C GLU A 69 18.74 6.49 11.46
N TYR A 70 19.22 5.24 11.50
CA TYR A 70 18.45 4.11 12.00
C TYR A 70 18.16 4.21 13.51
N LEU A 71 19.14 4.63 14.29
CA LEU A 71 18.93 4.81 15.73
C LEU A 71 17.94 5.94 16.03
N ASN A 72 17.96 7.02 15.23
CA ASN A 72 16.97 8.09 15.31
C ASN A 72 15.58 7.59 14.91
N LEU A 73 15.47 6.77 13.86
CA LEU A 73 14.23 6.11 13.47
C LEU A 73 13.66 5.25 14.62
N CYS A 74 14.50 4.43 15.25
CA CYS A 74 14.10 3.65 16.43
C CYS A 74 13.60 4.56 17.57
N LYS A 75 14.33 5.62 17.88
CA LYS A 75 13.95 6.57 18.92
C LYS A 75 12.64 7.30 18.62
N GLU A 76 12.33 7.55 17.33
CA GLU A 76 11.06 8.17 16.95
C GLU A 76 9.85 7.24 17.12
N TYR A 77 9.98 5.97 16.71
CA TYR A 77 8.83 5.06 16.63
C TYR A 77 8.68 4.10 17.79
N ARG A 78 9.73 3.80 18.56
CA ARG A 78 9.61 2.96 19.76
C ARG A 78 8.84 3.69 20.85
N GLN A 79 7.98 2.95 21.55
CA GLN A 79 7.14 3.53 22.60
C GLN A 79 7.95 4.12 23.77
N ASP A 80 9.07 3.48 24.10
CA ASP A 80 9.99 3.91 25.16
C ASP A 80 11.02 4.97 24.71
N LYS A 81 10.97 5.36 23.42
CA LYS A 81 11.91 6.31 22.81
C LYS A 81 13.38 5.90 22.96
N SER A 82 13.65 4.63 23.17
CA SER A 82 15.01 4.09 23.31
C SER A 82 15.64 3.75 21.96
N VAL A 83 16.95 3.56 21.96
CA VAL A 83 17.70 2.96 20.86
C VAL A 83 17.97 1.49 21.15
N PRO A 84 18.06 0.60 20.16
CA PRO A 84 18.34 -0.80 20.39
C PRO A 84 19.77 -0.99 20.94
N THR A 85 19.90 -1.93 21.87
CA THR A 85 21.23 -2.32 22.37
C THR A 85 21.89 -3.32 21.41
N MET A 86 23.23 -3.43 21.47
CA MET A 86 23.98 -4.44 20.73
C MET A 86 23.40 -5.85 20.95
N LYS A 87 23.06 -6.19 22.20
CA LYS A 87 22.48 -7.49 22.53
C LYS A 87 21.12 -7.72 21.85
N GLU A 88 20.29 -6.71 21.76
CA GLU A 88 19.00 -6.76 21.05
C GLU A 88 19.22 -6.99 19.55
N LEU A 89 20.13 -6.24 18.91
CA LEU A 89 20.48 -6.42 17.50
C LEU A 89 21.04 -7.82 17.20
N GLN A 90 21.82 -8.40 18.15
CA GLN A 90 22.34 -9.74 18.02
C GLN A 90 21.26 -10.82 18.23
N ASN A 91 20.35 -10.62 19.16
CA ASN A 91 19.22 -11.54 19.40
C ASN A 91 18.27 -11.60 18.17
N GLU A 92 18.12 -10.49 17.47
CA GLU A 92 17.33 -10.38 16.24
C GLU A 92 18.12 -10.74 14.97
N GLU A 93 19.34 -11.25 15.13
CA GLU A 93 20.24 -11.64 14.04
C GLU A 93 20.58 -10.52 13.04
N ILE A 94 20.35 -9.26 13.41
CA ILE A 94 20.66 -8.07 12.62
C ILE A 94 22.19 -7.84 12.60
N VAL A 95 22.83 -8.11 13.72
CA VAL A 95 24.28 -8.08 13.90
C VAL A 95 24.74 -9.46 14.34
N SER A 96 25.85 -9.93 13.81
CA SER A 96 26.44 -11.21 14.18
C SER A 96 26.98 -11.20 15.61
N LYS A 97 27.25 -12.38 16.20
CA LYS A 97 27.86 -12.48 17.54
C LYS A 97 29.21 -11.79 17.64
N ASP A 98 29.92 -11.71 16.52
CA ASP A 98 31.24 -11.07 16.43
C ASP A 98 31.14 -9.56 16.15
N GLY A 99 29.93 -9.00 16.12
CA GLY A 99 29.69 -7.56 15.97
C GLY A 99 29.61 -7.06 14.51
N TYR A 100 29.51 -7.93 13.52
CA TYR A 100 29.40 -7.55 12.11
C TYR A 100 27.94 -7.44 11.66
N ALA A 101 27.63 -6.39 10.92
CA ALA A 101 26.30 -6.13 10.39
C ALA A 101 25.93 -7.17 9.31
N LYS A 102 24.65 -7.56 9.27
CA LYS A 102 24.10 -8.31 8.14
C LYS A 102 23.90 -7.38 6.93
N SER A 103 23.95 -7.94 5.71
CA SER A 103 23.82 -7.16 4.47
C SER A 103 22.56 -6.32 4.41
N GLY A 104 21.42 -6.84 4.88
CA GLY A 104 20.18 -6.04 5.00
C GLY A 104 20.29 -4.89 5.98
N PHE A 105 21.09 -5.02 7.04
CA PHE A 105 21.31 -3.94 7.99
C PHE A 105 22.25 -2.87 7.46
N ILE A 106 23.18 -3.21 6.55
CA ILE A 106 24.01 -2.22 5.87
C ILE A 106 23.18 -1.22 5.08
N MET A 107 22.03 -1.65 4.55
CA MET A 107 21.10 -0.77 3.84
C MET A 107 20.45 0.30 4.74
N PHE A 108 20.63 0.20 6.06
CA PHE A 108 20.25 1.23 7.04
C PHE A 108 21.43 2.09 7.50
N SER A 109 22.65 1.85 7.01
CA SER A 109 23.81 2.67 7.40
C SER A 109 23.75 4.05 6.76
N ASP A 110 24.23 5.06 7.46
CA ASP A 110 24.19 6.48 7.03
C ASP A 110 24.97 6.74 5.74
N ASN A 111 25.95 5.89 5.44
CA ASN A 111 26.76 5.98 4.21
C ASN A 111 26.20 5.16 3.04
N TYR A 112 25.08 4.47 3.22
CA TYR A 112 24.46 3.69 2.14
C TYR A 112 23.93 4.62 1.06
N ASN A 113 24.32 4.42 -0.19
CA ASN A 113 23.95 5.29 -1.30
C ASN A 113 23.77 4.51 -2.63
N GLU A 114 23.28 3.27 -2.55
CA GLU A 114 22.99 2.49 -3.72
C GLU A 114 21.56 2.77 -4.24
N ASP A 115 21.33 2.52 -5.53
CA ASP A 115 20.03 2.77 -6.16
C ASP A 115 18.95 1.75 -5.78
N ASP A 116 19.30 0.66 -5.13
CA ASP A 116 18.36 -0.39 -4.74
C ASP A 116 17.42 0.02 -3.59
N THR A 117 17.77 1.02 -2.78
CA THR A 117 16.89 1.61 -1.77
C THR A 117 16.02 2.74 -2.31
N MET A 118 16.22 3.14 -3.57
CA MET A 118 15.59 4.33 -4.15
C MET A 118 14.06 4.28 -4.08
N ILE A 119 13.47 5.39 -3.63
CA ILE A 119 12.03 5.67 -3.70
C ILE A 119 11.81 6.91 -4.57
N CYS A 120 11.01 6.74 -5.64
CA CYS A 120 10.61 7.86 -6.51
C CYS A 120 9.20 8.31 -6.13
N CYS A 121 9.08 9.53 -5.61
CA CYS A 121 7.80 10.14 -5.25
C CYS A 121 7.38 11.14 -6.31
N ARG A 122 6.09 11.16 -6.69
CA ARG A 122 5.53 12.10 -7.67
C ARG A 122 4.11 12.51 -7.27
N LEU A 123 3.84 13.81 -7.36
CA LEU A 123 2.49 14.37 -7.28
C LEU A 123 1.99 14.67 -8.68
N TRP A 124 0.91 14.07 -9.11
CA TRP A 124 0.29 14.24 -10.40
C TRP A 124 -0.91 15.21 -10.34
N LYS A 125 -1.04 16.06 -11.35
CA LYS A 125 -2.28 16.81 -11.58
C LYS A 125 -3.30 15.88 -12.23
N GLY A 126 -4.29 15.42 -11.47
CA GLY A 126 -5.36 14.55 -11.97
C GLY A 126 -5.21 13.09 -11.57
N LYS A 127 -5.92 12.20 -12.26
CA LYS A 127 -6.13 10.79 -11.85
C LYS A 127 -5.20 9.78 -12.55
N ASN A 128 -4.24 10.23 -13.37
CA ASN A 128 -3.37 9.33 -14.14
C ASN A 128 -1.98 9.91 -14.41
N LYS A 129 -1.06 9.06 -14.90
CA LYS A 129 0.33 9.44 -15.22
C LYS A 129 0.52 10.25 -16.51
N THR A 130 -0.54 10.53 -17.25
CA THR A 130 -0.47 11.36 -18.46
C THR A 130 -0.60 12.85 -18.16
N GLY A 131 -0.84 13.20 -16.91
CA GLY A 131 -0.97 14.56 -16.42
C GLY A 131 0.37 15.27 -16.18
N ILE A 132 0.27 16.50 -15.67
CA ILE A 132 1.42 17.29 -15.27
C ILE A 132 1.92 16.79 -13.90
N VAL A 133 3.23 16.62 -13.74
CA VAL A 133 3.86 16.39 -12.44
C VAL A 133 3.98 17.74 -11.73
N LEU A 134 3.36 17.88 -10.58
CA LEU A 134 3.34 19.11 -9.77
C LEU A 134 4.51 19.16 -8.76
N ASP A 135 4.92 18.01 -8.22
CA ASP A 135 6.07 17.86 -7.33
C ASP A 135 6.68 16.48 -7.55
N SER A 136 8.00 16.37 -7.41
CA SER A 136 8.67 15.07 -7.49
C SER A 136 9.95 15.05 -6.67
N SER A 137 10.29 13.87 -6.14
CA SER A 137 11.54 13.63 -5.43
C SER A 137 12.06 12.24 -5.74
N ARG A 138 13.38 12.13 -5.96
CA ARG A 138 14.11 10.87 -6.02
C ARG A 138 14.90 10.74 -4.74
N LEU A 139 14.44 9.86 -3.86
CA LEU A 139 15.03 9.67 -2.54
C LEU A 139 16.02 8.52 -2.62
N ARG A 140 17.25 8.78 -2.16
CA ARG A 140 18.37 7.82 -2.12
C ARG A 140 19.01 7.87 -0.75
N GLY A 141 19.75 6.84 -0.39
CA GLY A 141 20.43 6.74 0.88
C GLY A 141 19.96 5.56 1.70
N SER A 142 20.16 5.61 3.00
CA SER A 142 19.74 4.56 3.91
C SER A 142 18.22 4.34 3.88
N ILE A 143 17.77 3.12 4.17
CA ILE A 143 16.31 2.81 4.25
C ILE A 143 15.64 3.75 5.27
N ALA A 144 16.30 4.07 6.40
CA ALA A 144 15.75 5.00 7.38
C ALA A 144 15.51 6.39 6.77
N ASN A 145 16.48 6.92 6.03
CA ASN A 145 16.41 8.22 5.38
C ASN A 145 15.34 8.26 4.27
N VAL A 146 15.33 7.27 3.37
CA VAL A 146 14.36 7.25 2.26
C VAL A 146 12.93 7.05 2.76
N PHE A 147 12.73 6.27 3.82
CA PHE A 147 11.42 6.07 4.46
C PHE A 147 10.88 7.39 5.04
N GLU A 148 11.65 8.07 5.89
CA GLU A 148 11.24 9.34 6.49
C GLU A 148 10.96 10.41 5.43
N ASN A 149 11.83 10.53 4.42
CA ASN A 149 11.63 11.50 3.36
C ASN A 149 10.43 11.18 2.47
N ALA A 150 10.10 9.90 2.26
CA ALA A 150 8.89 9.50 1.54
C ALA A 150 7.62 9.84 2.34
N LEU A 151 7.61 9.61 3.66
CA LEU A 151 6.52 10.04 4.55
C LEU A 151 6.33 11.55 4.49
N ASN A 152 7.41 12.31 4.62
CA ASN A 152 7.39 13.76 4.55
C ASN A 152 6.90 14.27 3.17
N PHE A 153 7.28 13.59 2.07
CA PHE A 153 6.76 13.91 0.73
C PHE A 153 5.25 13.71 0.66
N ILE A 154 4.75 12.60 1.18
CA ILE A 154 3.30 12.31 1.19
C ILE A 154 2.57 13.32 2.07
N GLU A 155 3.06 13.60 3.28
CA GLU A 155 2.40 14.50 4.22
C GLU A 155 2.28 15.93 3.66
N ARG A 156 3.33 16.49 3.05
CA ARG A 156 3.27 17.84 2.46
C ARG A 156 2.43 17.94 1.19
N ASN A 157 2.18 16.82 0.51
CA ASN A 157 1.45 16.76 -0.76
C ASN A 157 0.02 16.21 -0.61
N THR A 158 -0.46 16.02 0.63
CA THR A 158 -1.80 15.51 0.91
C THR A 158 -2.59 16.48 1.79
N LYS A 159 -3.91 16.41 1.72
CA LYS A 159 -4.78 17.35 2.42
C LYS A 159 -5.06 16.89 3.85
N THR A 160 -5.16 17.86 4.74
CA THR A 160 -5.68 17.70 6.09
C THR A 160 -6.85 18.64 6.26
N GLY A 161 -8.01 18.10 6.56
CA GLY A 161 -9.22 18.84 6.91
C GLY A 161 -9.49 18.80 8.41
N TRP A 162 -10.55 19.42 8.85
CA TRP A 162 -11.04 19.32 10.22
C TRP A 162 -12.57 19.38 10.26
N VAL A 163 -13.17 18.72 11.25
CA VAL A 163 -14.60 18.77 11.54
C VAL A 163 -14.81 19.38 12.91
N LYS A 164 -15.87 20.17 13.07
CA LYS A 164 -16.29 20.64 14.39
C LYS A 164 -16.92 19.47 15.16
N THR A 165 -16.47 19.25 16.38
CA THR A 165 -17.11 18.31 17.30
C THR A 165 -18.31 18.94 17.99
N GLU A 166 -19.24 18.10 18.44
CA GLU A 166 -20.42 18.54 19.21
C GLU A 166 -20.04 19.30 20.49
N LYS A 167 -18.86 19.05 21.05
CA LYS A 167 -18.33 19.71 22.26
C LYS A 167 -17.58 21.01 21.97
N GLY A 168 -17.64 21.54 20.74
CA GLY A 168 -17.00 22.80 20.35
C GLY A 168 -15.51 22.67 20.01
N GLY A 169 -14.95 21.46 19.96
CA GLY A 169 -13.61 21.17 19.50
C GLY A 169 -13.52 21.03 17.97
N ARG A 170 -12.32 20.67 17.48
CA ARG A 170 -12.05 20.35 16.09
C ARG A 170 -11.33 19.01 16.05
N ASP A 171 -11.86 18.05 15.28
CA ASP A 171 -11.17 16.79 14.96
C ASP A 171 -10.51 16.94 13.60
N GLU A 172 -9.23 16.60 13.54
CA GLU A 172 -8.46 16.57 12.31
C GLU A 172 -8.86 15.35 11.48
N ILE A 173 -9.18 15.55 10.21
CA ILE A 173 -9.40 14.50 9.24
C ILE A 173 -8.33 14.62 8.18
N ARG A 174 -7.57 13.54 7.97
CA ARG A 174 -6.56 13.44 6.92
C ARG A 174 -7.14 12.75 5.70
N SER A 175 -6.73 13.18 4.51
CA SER A 175 -7.01 12.47 3.25
C SER A 175 -6.65 10.99 3.36
N TYR A 176 -5.53 10.72 4.01
CA TYR A 176 -5.00 9.36 4.23
C TYR A 176 -4.68 9.16 5.71
N PRO A 177 -5.14 8.08 6.35
CA PRO A 177 -4.71 7.75 7.71
C PRO A 177 -3.20 7.59 7.80
N LYS A 178 -2.56 8.17 8.82
CA LYS A 178 -1.09 8.08 8.99
C LYS A 178 -0.62 6.63 9.09
N GLU A 179 -1.37 5.83 9.82
CA GLU A 179 -1.09 4.41 10.03
C GLU A 179 -1.11 3.64 8.70
N ALA A 180 -2.09 3.92 7.84
CA ALA A 180 -2.18 3.28 6.53
C ALA A 180 -1.02 3.65 5.60
N VAL A 181 -0.64 4.93 5.56
CA VAL A 181 0.49 5.40 4.75
C VAL A 181 1.80 4.80 5.22
N ARG A 182 2.04 4.81 6.54
CA ARG A 182 3.22 4.22 7.16
C ARG A 182 3.31 2.73 6.83
N GLU A 183 2.25 1.98 7.07
CA GLU A 183 2.19 0.55 6.82
C GLU A 183 2.41 0.22 5.34
N ALA A 184 1.84 1.01 4.45
CA ALA A 184 2.01 0.84 3.00
C ALA A 184 3.48 1.00 2.56
N LEU A 185 4.20 2.01 3.10
CA LEU A 185 5.62 2.22 2.82
C LEU A 185 6.49 1.14 3.44
N VAL A 186 6.23 0.77 4.70
CA VAL A 186 6.93 -0.31 5.40
C VAL A 186 6.81 -1.62 4.61
N ASN A 187 5.60 -1.98 4.19
CA ASN A 187 5.37 -3.18 3.38
C ASN A 187 6.08 -3.11 2.03
N ALA A 188 6.06 -1.96 1.36
CA ALA A 188 6.75 -1.78 0.09
C ALA A 188 8.27 -2.00 0.22
N ILE A 189 8.88 -1.55 1.32
CA ILE A 189 10.31 -1.72 1.63
C ILE A 189 10.59 -3.16 2.05
N ALA A 190 9.86 -3.70 3.02
CA ALA A 190 10.10 -5.04 3.58
C ALA A 190 9.91 -6.16 2.56
N HIS A 191 9.00 -5.99 1.60
CA HIS A 191 8.65 -7.00 0.60
C HIS A 191 9.22 -6.75 -0.80
N ARG A 192 9.95 -5.65 -1.02
CA ARG A 192 10.66 -5.40 -2.27
C ARG A 192 11.61 -6.56 -2.61
N ASP A 193 11.70 -6.88 -3.89
CA ASP A 193 12.73 -7.79 -4.40
C ASP A 193 14.00 -6.99 -4.74
N TYR A 194 14.93 -6.95 -3.78
CA TYR A 194 16.22 -6.26 -3.94
C TYR A 194 17.18 -6.95 -4.91
N SER A 195 16.85 -8.16 -5.40
CA SER A 195 17.62 -8.82 -6.46
C SER A 195 17.36 -8.27 -7.86
N ILE A 196 16.30 -7.46 -8.02
CA ILE A 196 15.94 -6.85 -9.31
C ILE A 196 16.62 -5.49 -9.41
N SER A 197 17.77 -5.45 -10.08
CA SER A 197 18.52 -4.21 -10.30
C SER A 197 17.79 -3.28 -11.30
N GLY A 198 18.09 -1.97 -11.21
CA GLY A 198 17.52 -0.96 -12.10
C GLY A 198 16.04 -0.64 -11.85
N THR A 199 15.49 -1.05 -10.71
CA THR A 199 14.12 -0.76 -10.28
C THR A 199 14.10 0.03 -8.98
N GLN A 200 13.00 0.71 -8.72
CA GLN A 200 12.76 1.48 -7.50
C GLN A 200 11.35 1.23 -6.96
N ILE A 201 11.10 1.67 -5.73
CA ILE A 201 9.73 1.84 -5.25
C ILE A 201 9.19 3.15 -5.81
N ASP A 202 8.00 3.11 -6.41
CA ASP A 202 7.30 4.30 -6.89
C ASP A 202 6.16 4.67 -5.94
N VAL A 203 6.10 5.95 -5.55
CA VAL A 203 5.01 6.56 -4.79
C VAL A 203 4.38 7.62 -5.66
N ASP A 204 3.22 7.33 -6.21
CA ASP A 204 2.47 8.23 -7.09
C ASP A 204 1.22 8.75 -6.35
N ILE A 205 1.17 10.05 -6.12
CA ILE A 205 0.03 10.74 -5.52
C ILE A 205 -0.80 11.34 -6.63
N TYR A 206 -2.05 10.90 -6.77
CA TYR A 206 -3.04 11.43 -7.68
C TYR A 206 -4.05 12.31 -6.94
N SER A 207 -4.97 12.93 -7.67
CA SER A 207 -6.00 13.75 -7.05
C SER A 207 -6.96 12.99 -6.13
N ASP A 208 -7.11 11.67 -6.34
CA ASP A 208 -8.07 10.79 -5.67
C ASP A 208 -7.45 9.65 -4.86
N ARG A 209 -6.15 9.39 -5.01
CA ARG A 209 -5.48 8.25 -4.37
C ARG A 209 -3.96 8.37 -4.34
N ILE A 210 -3.36 7.56 -3.51
CA ILE A 210 -1.92 7.22 -3.57
C ILE A 210 -1.77 5.81 -4.10
N GLU A 211 -0.82 5.60 -5.00
CA GLU A 211 -0.36 4.27 -5.43
C GLU A 211 1.10 4.08 -5.01
N ILE A 212 1.38 2.99 -4.30
CA ILE A 212 2.73 2.58 -3.92
C ILE A 212 3.04 1.27 -4.64
N VAL A 213 3.99 1.33 -5.56
CA VAL A 213 4.39 0.20 -6.39
C VAL A 213 5.75 -0.31 -5.93
N SER A 214 5.82 -1.57 -5.53
CA SER A 214 7.04 -2.23 -5.10
C SER A 214 7.42 -3.36 -6.06
N PRO A 215 8.67 -3.38 -6.56
CA PRO A 215 9.17 -4.47 -7.40
C PRO A 215 9.21 -5.80 -6.65
N GLY A 216 8.81 -6.87 -7.33
CA GLY A 216 8.84 -8.23 -6.82
C GLY A 216 7.52 -8.97 -7.04
N SER A 217 7.63 -10.26 -7.37
CA SER A 217 6.45 -11.12 -7.52
C SER A 217 5.90 -11.51 -6.15
N TRP A 218 4.60 -11.81 -6.10
CA TRP A 218 3.98 -12.36 -4.91
C TRP A 218 4.56 -13.74 -4.55
N LEU A 219 4.83 -13.98 -3.28
CA LEU A 219 5.48 -15.21 -2.81
C LEU A 219 4.50 -16.36 -2.55
N LEU A 220 3.22 -16.05 -2.40
CA LEU A 220 2.17 -17.04 -2.19
C LEU A 220 1.58 -17.55 -3.51
N PRO A 221 0.93 -18.73 -3.54
CA PRO A 221 0.17 -19.20 -4.70
C PRO A 221 -0.86 -18.18 -5.18
N LYS A 222 -1.20 -18.19 -6.48
CA LYS A 222 -2.11 -17.22 -7.12
C LYS A 222 -3.53 -17.18 -6.54
N ASP A 223 -3.90 -18.14 -5.72
CA ASP A 223 -5.23 -18.26 -5.11
C ASP A 223 -5.41 -17.45 -3.82
N TYR A 224 -4.61 -16.39 -3.64
CA TYR A 224 -4.67 -15.53 -2.44
C TYR A 224 -6.06 -14.90 -2.20
N ASN A 225 -6.92 -14.77 -3.23
CA ASN A 225 -8.31 -14.35 -3.08
C ASN A 225 -9.19 -15.33 -2.27
N ALA A 226 -8.68 -16.55 -2.03
CA ALA A 226 -9.34 -17.56 -1.21
C ALA A 226 -9.05 -17.40 0.30
N TYR A 227 -8.09 -16.55 0.68
CA TYR A 227 -7.74 -16.33 2.08
C TYR A 227 -8.47 -15.10 2.62
N PRO A 228 -9.22 -15.22 3.74
CA PRO A 228 -9.69 -14.06 4.48
C PRO A 228 -8.51 -13.14 4.82
N ALA A 229 -8.71 -11.83 4.76
CA ALA A 229 -7.63 -10.85 4.95
C ALA A 229 -6.77 -11.06 6.21
N GLY A 230 -7.33 -11.66 7.28
CA GLY A 230 -6.61 -12.00 8.51
C GLY A 230 -5.90 -13.37 8.52
N SER A 231 -5.96 -14.16 7.43
CA SER A 231 -5.37 -15.50 7.35
C SER A 231 -4.19 -15.61 6.37
N ILE A 232 -3.74 -14.49 5.79
CA ILE A 232 -2.59 -14.48 4.89
C ILE A 232 -1.32 -14.69 5.74
N PRO A 233 -0.56 -15.78 5.51
CA PRO A 233 0.67 -16.02 6.25
C PRO A 233 1.66 -14.88 6.03
N SER A 234 2.31 -14.41 7.09
CA SER A 234 3.42 -13.46 6.99
C SER A 234 4.63 -14.17 6.38
N ILE A 235 4.86 -13.95 5.09
CA ILE A 235 6.06 -14.43 4.40
C ILE A 235 7.00 -13.25 4.21
N ARG A 236 8.16 -13.32 4.86
CA ARG A 236 9.19 -12.28 4.76
C ARG A 236 10.08 -12.57 3.57
N ARG A 237 10.17 -11.62 2.63
CA ARG A 237 11.16 -11.70 1.55
C ARG A 237 12.56 -11.34 2.06
N ASN A 238 12.65 -10.31 2.87
CA ASN A 238 13.89 -9.76 3.42
C ASN A 238 13.83 -9.84 4.95
N ALA A 239 14.39 -10.91 5.50
CA ALA A 239 14.25 -11.23 6.92
C ALA A 239 14.93 -10.20 7.82
N ILE A 240 16.12 -9.74 7.44
CA ILE A 240 16.90 -8.77 8.24
C ILE A 240 16.29 -7.36 8.13
N ILE A 241 15.87 -6.93 6.92
CA ILE A 241 15.17 -5.66 6.76
C ILE A 241 13.89 -5.65 7.59
N ALA A 242 13.10 -6.73 7.54
CA ALA A 242 11.90 -6.86 8.37
C ALA A 242 12.22 -6.84 9.87
N ALA A 243 13.31 -7.49 10.32
CA ALA A 243 13.76 -7.45 11.70
C ALA A 243 14.18 -6.03 12.13
N CYS A 244 14.89 -5.29 11.26
CA CYS A 244 15.23 -3.89 11.53
C CYS A 244 13.99 -3.01 11.70
N LEU A 245 12.99 -3.18 10.84
CA LEU A 245 11.72 -2.43 10.92
C LEU A 245 10.89 -2.82 12.15
N ASP A 246 10.92 -4.08 12.57
CA ASP A 246 10.28 -4.56 13.80
C ASP A 246 10.97 -3.98 15.04
N VAL A 247 12.30 -4.03 15.12
CA VAL A 247 13.09 -3.40 16.20
C VAL A 247 12.80 -1.89 16.29
N ALA A 248 12.58 -1.23 15.16
CA ALA A 248 12.17 0.18 15.11
C ALA A 248 10.68 0.39 15.45
N ASN A 249 9.91 -0.65 15.77
CA ASN A 249 8.45 -0.59 16.01
C ASN A 249 7.64 -0.03 14.83
N LEU A 250 8.12 -0.27 13.61
CA LEU A 250 7.45 0.10 12.38
C LEU A 250 6.70 -1.05 11.75
N MET A 251 7.07 -2.29 12.07
CA MET A 251 6.48 -3.50 11.52
C MET A 251 6.16 -4.50 12.65
N GLU A 252 5.01 -5.17 12.57
CA GLU A 252 4.66 -6.25 13.49
C GLU A 252 4.91 -7.63 12.86
N ARG A 253 5.42 -8.58 13.64
CA ARG A 253 5.72 -9.95 13.17
C ARG A 253 4.50 -10.81 12.84
N GLY A 254 3.32 -10.39 13.26
CA GLY A 254 2.08 -11.17 13.17
C GLY A 254 1.37 -11.17 11.81
N GLY A 255 1.85 -10.43 10.81
CA GLY A 255 1.13 -10.27 9.53
C GLY A 255 -0.14 -9.40 9.65
N THR A 256 -0.23 -8.56 10.67
CA THR A 256 -1.38 -7.71 11.00
C THR A 256 -1.40 -6.40 10.21
N GLY A 257 -0.33 -6.07 9.49
CA GLY A 257 -0.15 -4.78 8.84
C GLY A 257 -1.26 -4.42 7.85
N PHE A 258 -1.68 -5.36 7.01
CA PHE A 258 -2.82 -5.14 6.12
C PHE A 258 -4.13 -4.95 6.89
N GLN A 259 -4.32 -5.69 7.99
CA GLN A 259 -5.49 -5.53 8.86
C GLN A 259 -5.49 -4.16 9.55
N THR A 260 -4.35 -3.69 10.05
CA THR A 260 -4.18 -2.34 10.62
C THR A 260 -4.54 -1.26 9.59
N MET A 261 -4.11 -1.44 8.34
CA MET A 261 -4.44 -0.54 7.24
C MET A 261 -5.95 -0.52 6.97
N MET A 262 -6.61 -1.68 6.86
CA MET A 262 -8.06 -1.79 6.68
C MET A 262 -8.82 -1.17 7.85
N GLU A 263 -8.41 -1.44 9.10
CA GLU A 263 -9.03 -0.88 10.30
C GLU A 263 -8.96 0.66 10.33
N SER A 264 -7.88 1.25 9.84
CA SER A 264 -7.73 2.70 9.73
C SER A 264 -8.69 3.35 8.72
N TYR A 265 -9.25 2.56 7.80
CA TYR A 265 -10.24 2.96 6.80
C TYR A 265 -11.67 2.50 7.11
N LYS A 266 -11.91 1.80 8.25
CA LYS A 266 -13.22 1.17 8.57
C LYS A 266 -14.42 2.12 8.55
N SER A 267 -14.18 3.41 8.82
CA SER A 267 -15.23 4.45 8.76
C SER A 267 -15.46 5.01 7.34
N SER A 268 -14.67 4.58 6.38
CA SER A 268 -14.77 5.01 4.99
C SER A 268 -15.71 4.08 4.20
N PRO A 269 -16.38 4.57 3.16
CA PRO A 269 -17.17 3.73 2.24
C PRO A 269 -16.34 2.58 1.65
N ASP A 270 -17.02 1.51 1.24
CA ASP A 270 -16.36 0.30 0.69
C ASP A 270 -15.51 0.61 -0.55
N GLU A 271 -15.92 1.59 -1.35
CA GLU A 271 -15.20 2.02 -2.56
C GLU A 271 -13.86 2.71 -2.26
N LEU A 272 -13.67 3.20 -1.03
CA LEU A 272 -12.47 3.88 -0.57
C LEU A 272 -11.55 2.99 0.27
N GLN A 273 -11.88 1.70 0.44
CA GLN A 273 -11.02 0.77 1.17
C GLN A 273 -9.70 0.55 0.44
N PRO A 274 -8.59 0.34 1.17
CA PRO A 274 -7.29 0.03 0.58
C PRO A 274 -7.34 -1.21 -0.32
N VAL A 275 -6.64 -1.15 -1.46
CA VAL A 275 -6.61 -2.25 -2.43
C VAL A 275 -5.17 -2.66 -2.72
N VAL A 276 -4.88 -3.95 -2.61
CA VAL A 276 -3.63 -4.56 -3.08
C VAL A 276 -3.88 -5.24 -4.41
N SER A 277 -3.15 -4.84 -5.43
CA SER A 277 -3.17 -5.45 -6.75
C SER A 277 -1.83 -6.13 -7.02
N ILE A 278 -1.89 -7.39 -7.44
CA ILE A 278 -0.72 -8.21 -7.70
C ILE A 278 -0.55 -8.35 -9.21
N TYR A 279 0.63 -8.00 -9.68
CA TYR A 279 1.02 -8.11 -11.08
C TYR A 279 2.25 -9.00 -11.22
N PRO A 280 2.51 -9.59 -12.40
CA PRO A 280 3.79 -10.24 -12.66
C PRO A 280 4.93 -9.23 -12.47
N GLY A 281 5.78 -9.47 -11.46
CA GLY A 281 6.98 -8.67 -11.18
C GLY A 281 6.79 -7.45 -10.29
N PHE A 282 5.57 -7.07 -9.87
CA PHE A 282 5.38 -5.99 -8.92
C PHE A 282 4.05 -6.08 -8.15
N LEU A 283 4.02 -5.44 -7.00
CA LEU A 283 2.82 -5.20 -6.18
C LEU A 283 2.44 -3.73 -6.28
N ASN A 284 1.15 -3.44 -6.39
CA ASN A 284 0.60 -2.09 -6.30
C ASN A 284 -0.38 -2.02 -5.14
N LEU A 285 -0.06 -1.21 -4.14
CA LEU A 285 -0.94 -0.88 -3.03
C LEU A 285 -1.54 0.49 -3.28
N ARG A 286 -2.87 0.55 -3.20
CA ARG A 286 -3.66 1.76 -3.44
C ARG A 286 -4.38 2.19 -2.17
N LEU A 287 -4.18 3.44 -1.79
CA LEU A 287 -4.90 4.13 -0.73
C LEU A 287 -5.75 5.23 -1.35
N TYR A 288 -7.04 5.28 -1.03
CA TYR A 288 -7.93 6.32 -1.55
C TYR A 288 -8.00 7.53 -0.63
N ASP A 289 -8.13 8.73 -1.24
CA ASP A 289 -8.32 9.98 -0.51
C ASP A 289 -9.73 10.05 0.07
N ARG A 290 -9.85 10.04 1.39
CA ARG A 290 -11.13 10.13 2.12
C ARG A 290 -11.80 11.50 2.03
N LEU A 291 -11.03 12.53 1.66
CA LEU A 291 -11.49 13.91 1.49
C LEU A 291 -11.68 14.29 0.04
N PHE A 292 -11.39 13.34 -0.89
CA PHE A 292 -11.53 13.61 -2.31
C PHE A 292 -12.99 13.97 -2.63
N ARG A 293 -13.13 15.09 -3.34
CA ARG A 293 -14.37 15.48 -4.00
C ARG A 293 -14.03 15.70 -5.47
N ASP A 294 -14.83 15.15 -6.36
CA ASP A 294 -14.61 15.38 -7.79
C ASP A 294 -14.96 16.83 -8.12
N GLU A 295 -13.94 17.68 -8.25
CA GLU A 295 -14.13 19.11 -8.58
C GLU A 295 -14.92 19.32 -9.89
N ALA A 296 -14.88 18.32 -10.80
CA ALA A 296 -15.73 18.34 -11.98
C ALA A 296 -17.22 18.26 -11.64
N ILE A 297 -17.57 17.62 -10.50
CA ILE A 297 -18.94 17.57 -10.00
C ILE A 297 -19.30 18.87 -9.27
N GLU A 298 -18.34 19.50 -8.56
CA GLU A 298 -18.59 20.81 -7.91
C GLU A 298 -18.69 21.95 -8.91
N LEU A 299 -17.86 21.98 -9.94
CA LEU A 299 -17.92 23.00 -11.01
C LEU A 299 -19.16 22.83 -11.90
N ASP A 300 -19.65 21.62 -12.07
CA ASP A 300 -20.87 21.33 -12.83
C ASP A 300 -22.15 21.56 -12.01
N LEU A 301 -22.09 21.46 -10.67
CA LEU A 301 -23.27 21.68 -9.81
C LEU A 301 -23.87 23.09 -9.96
N GLU A 302 -23.07 24.11 -10.29
CA GLU A 302 -23.59 25.47 -10.54
C GLU A 302 -24.33 25.56 -11.89
N ASN A 303 -23.97 24.74 -12.87
CA ASN A 303 -24.56 24.71 -14.21
C ASN A 303 -25.62 23.60 -14.41
N LEU A 304 -25.75 22.67 -13.44
CA LEU A 304 -26.73 21.59 -13.51
C LEU A 304 -28.14 22.11 -13.24
N THR A 305 -29.12 21.55 -13.92
CA THR A 305 -30.53 21.69 -13.53
C THR A 305 -30.78 21.07 -12.15
N ASP A 306 -31.79 21.51 -11.45
CA ASP A 306 -32.11 20.97 -10.12
C ASP A 306 -32.42 19.48 -10.13
N ALA A 307 -32.92 18.94 -11.25
CA ALA A 307 -33.12 17.51 -11.47
C ALA A 307 -31.76 16.76 -11.50
N GLU A 308 -30.79 17.29 -12.25
CA GLU A 308 -29.44 16.73 -12.32
C GLU A 308 -28.71 16.82 -10.97
N LYS A 309 -28.90 17.89 -10.21
CA LYS A 309 -28.40 18.04 -8.85
C LYS A 309 -28.96 16.97 -7.91
N VAL A 310 -30.26 16.68 -7.96
CA VAL A 310 -30.87 15.59 -7.20
C VAL A 310 -30.27 14.24 -7.57
N MET A 311 -30.09 13.98 -8.87
CA MET A 311 -29.47 12.73 -9.33
C MET A 311 -28.03 12.59 -8.86
N ALA A 312 -27.25 13.68 -8.89
CA ALA A 312 -25.88 13.70 -8.37
C ALA A 312 -25.83 13.41 -6.88
N ILE A 313 -26.67 14.09 -6.07
CA ILE A 313 -26.76 13.85 -4.62
C ILE A 313 -27.10 12.37 -4.32
N LEU A 314 -28.09 11.82 -5.01
CA LEU A 314 -28.50 10.43 -4.81
C LEU A 314 -27.43 9.41 -5.24
N LYS A 315 -26.61 9.72 -6.25
CA LYS A 315 -25.46 8.90 -6.67
C LYS A 315 -24.32 8.95 -5.65
N MET A 316 -24.05 10.12 -5.08
CA MET A 316 -22.93 10.35 -4.17
C MET A 316 -23.22 9.93 -2.74
N GLU A 317 -24.40 10.27 -2.23
CA GLU A 317 -24.75 10.16 -0.81
C GLU A 317 -25.77 9.04 -0.52
N GLY A 318 -26.22 8.37 -1.59
CA GLY A 318 -27.22 7.30 -1.48
C GLY A 318 -28.67 7.79 -1.31
N PRO A 319 -29.59 6.88 -0.98
CA PRO A 319 -31.01 7.20 -0.82
C PRO A 319 -31.29 8.24 0.27
N LYS A 320 -32.11 9.27 -0.04
CA LYS A 320 -32.42 10.36 0.89
C LYS A 320 -33.91 10.68 0.98
N PRO A 321 -34.39 11.16 2.16
CA PRO A 321 -35.73 11.70 2.28
C PRO A 321 -35.92 12.97 1.43
N ILE A 322 -37.15 13.19 0.93
CA ILE A 322 -37.47 14.38 0.13
C ILE A 322 -37.11 15.66 0.87
N LYS A 323 -37.28 15.70 2.20
CA LYS A 323 -36.97 16.88 3.02
C LYS A 323 -35.49 17.25 2.96
N GLU A 324 -34.61 16.28 2.99
CA GLU A 324 -33.17 16.52 2.90
C GLU A 324 -32.78 17.03 1.51
N LEU A 325 -33.29 16.43 0.43
CA LEU A 325 -33.05 16.88 -0.94
C LEU A 325 -33.58 18.31 -1.16
N GLN A 326 -34.77 18.63 -0.60
CA GLN A 326 -35.32 19.96 -0.66
C GLN A 326 -34.41 21.00 0.03
N MET A 327 -33.89 20.65 1.20
CA MET A 327 -32.97 21.52 1.95
C MET A 327 -31.63 21.71 1.23
N SER A 328 -31.09 20.66 0.67
CA SER A 328 -29.81 20.70 -0.10
C SER A 328 -29.88 21.62 -1.32
N LEU A 329 -31.06 21.77 -1.95
CA LEU A 329 -31.28 22.67 -3.07
C LEU A 329 -31.91 24.02 -2.68
N ASN A 330 -32.03 24.35 -1.37
CA ASN A 330 -32.56 25.61 -0.86
C ASN A 330 -34.00 25.95 -1.28
N TYR A 331 -34.84 24.95 -1.60
CA TYR A 331 -36.22 25.17 -1.95
C TYR A 331 -37.05 25.54 -0.72
N ARG A 332 -37.66 26.73 -0.73
CA ARG A 332 -38.55 27.18 0.38
C ARG A 332 -39.89 26.45 0.36
N SER A 333 -40.43 26.13 -0.82
CA SER A 333 -41.71 25.46 -0.98
C SER A 333 -41.52 23.97 -1.34
N ARG A 334 -42.07 23.08 -0.51
CA ARG A 334 -42.10 21.65 -0.78
C ARG A 334 -42.91 21.30 -2.03
N SER A 335 -44.03 21.98 -2.23
CA SER A 335 -44.90 21.76 -3.40
C SER A 335 -44.19 22.12 -4.70
N GLN A 336 -43.47 23.23 -4.69
CA GLN A 336 -42.67 23.67 -5.83
C GLN A 336 -41.58 22.64 -6.12
N PHE A 337 -40.79 22.26 -5.12
CA PHE A 337 -39.71 21.24 -5.29
C PHE A 337 -40.25 19.91 -5.84
N LEU A 338 -41.39 19.44 -5.33
CA LEU A 338 -42.00 18.21 -5.84
C LEU A 338 -42.44 18.35 -7.29
N ASN A 339 -43.04 19.45 -7.68
CA ASN A 339 -43.59 19.61 -9.03
C ASN A 339 -42.51 19.88 -10.07
N GLU A 340 -41.50 20.66 -9.71
CA GLU A 340 -40.43 21.07 -10.63
C GLU A 340 -39.31 20.03 -10.76
N VAL A 341 -39.03 19.24 -9.71
CA VAL A 341 -37.87 18.38 -9.66
C VAL A 341 -38.25 16.91 -9.47
N ILE A 342 -38.91 16.56 -8.37
CA ILE A 342 -39.11 15.15 -7.98
C ILE A 342 -40.12 14.43 -8.87
N ASN A 343 -41.28 15.05 -9.15
CA ASN A 343 -42.32 14.42 -9.99
C ASN A 343 -41.86 14.19 -11.44
N PRO A 344 -41.16 15.10 -12.12
CA PRO A 344 -40.56 14.85 -13.42
C PRO A 344 -39.60 13.65 -13.41
N LEU A 345 -38.68 13.58 -12.47
CA LEU A 345 -37.73 12.46 -12.33
C LEU A 345 -38.41 11.11 -12.01
N MET A 346 -39.47 11.14 -11.22
CA MET A 346 -40.30 9.93 -10.97
C MET A 346 -41.06 9.50 -12.23
N LYS A 347 -41.57 10.49 -13.03
CA LYS A 347 -42.30 10.23 -14.26
C LYS A 347 -41.40 9.72 -15.39
N SER A 348 -40.16 10.21 -15.47
CA SER A 348 -39.15 9.66 -16.40
C SER A 348 -38.64 8.27 -15.99
N GLY A 349 -38.93 7.87 -14.75
CA GLY A 349 -38.52 6.57 -14.22
C GLY A 349 -37.06 6.52 -13.73
N GLU A 350 -36.38 7.66 -13.61
CA GLU A 350 -35.00 7.71 -13.14
C GLU A 350 -34.89 7.51 -11.62
N ILE A 351 -35.90 7.94 -10.88
CA ILE A 351 -35.99 7.73 -9.44
C ILE A 351 -37.32 7.08 -9.06
N TYR A 352 -37.33 6.46 -7.89
CA TYR A 352 -38.57 5.98 -7.29
C TYR A 352 -38.58 6.25 -5.79
N ARG A 353 -39.78 6.23 -5.22
CA ARG A 353 -39.99 6.42 -3.78
C ARG A 353 -40.12 5.07 -3.09
N ASP A 354 -39.25 4.82 -2.14
CA ASP A 354 -39.28 3.64 -1.27
C ASP A 354 -39.91 4.02 0.07
N GLY A 355 -41.06 3.40 0.39
CA GLY A 355 -41.82 3.65 1.61
C GLY A 355 -43.28 4.04 1.35
N LYS A 356 -44.08 4.20 2.44
CA LYS A 356 -45.52 4.51 2.35
C LYS A 356 -45.74 5.90 1.71
N PRO A 357 -46.75 6.06 0.84
CA PRO A 357 -47.14 7.34 0.30
C PRO A 357 -47.38 8.35 1.44
N LYS A 358 -46.80 9.55 1.35
CA LYS A 358 -46.86 10.61 2.35
C LYS A 358 -46.02 10.40 3.64
N SER A 359 -45.26 9.29 3.79
CA SER A 359 -44.33 9.16 4.91
C SER A 359 -43.21 10.21 4.83
N PRO A 360 -42.88 10.93 5.89
CA PRO A 360 -41.77 11.89 5.92
C PRO A 360 -40.41 11.16 5.83
N THR A 361 -40.36 9.88 6.18
CA THR A 361 -39.15 9.02 6.17
C THR A 361 -39.00 8.19 4.89
N ALA A 362 -39.92 8.32 3.92
CA ALA A 362 -39.78 7.61 2.66
C ALA A 362 -38.57 8.13 1.88
N LEU A 363 -37.71 7.22 1.44
CA LEU A 363 -36.48 7.53 0.73
C LEU A 363 -36.72 7.63 -0.78
N ILE A 364 -36.05 8.57 -1.41
CA ILE A 364 -35.91 8.61 -2.86
C ILE A 364 -34.69 7.80 -3.25
N LYS A 365 -34.84 6.91 -4.23
CA LYS A 365 -33.82 6.01 -4.74
C LYS A 365 -33.74 6.11 -6.25
N ILE A 366 -32.54 5.95 -6.78
CA ILE A 366 -32.32 5.79 -8.22
C ILE A 366 -32.82 4.42 -8.66
N LYS A 367 -33.51 4.36 -9.78
CA LYS A 367 -33.91 3.10 -10.39
C LYS A 367 -32.73 2.51 -11.14
N LYS A 368 -32.34 1.28 -10.79
CA LYS A 368 -31.26 0.54 -11.47
C LYS A 368 -31.70 0.11 -12.86
#